data_f384b15db3997e15380a865e115976a2
#
_entry.id   f384b15db3997e15380a865e115976a2
#
_cell.length_a   1.000
_cell.length_b   1.000
_cell.length_c   1.000
_cell.angle_alpha   90.00
_cell.angle_beta   90.00
_cell.angle_gamma   90.00
#
_symmetry.space_group_name_H-M   'P 1'
#
loop_
_entity.id
_entity.type
_entity.pdbx_description
1 polymer ?
#
loop_
_entity_poly.entity_id
_entity_poly.type
_entity_poly.pdbx_seq_one_letter_code
_entity_poly.pdbx_strand_id
1 'polypeptide(L)'
;MVWAQEHYIINKFKFQETPKMKLIREEIEKVEVITEGSGKEKRLYIKGPFLQAECVNRNGRMYPMSIMEKEVKRYSEQYVQKGRALGELGHPDGPTVNLDRVSHKIVELQREGNNFVGKAQILSTPMGKIAESLLSEGVCLGVSSRGIGSLRETREGYKEVGEDFMLATAADIVADPSAPDAFVQGIMEGKEWVWEGGILRERFANDTKRQINTLVDQKRLEEHKLELFDNFLNSL
;
A
#
# COMPACT_ATOMS: atom_id res chain seq x y z
N MET A 1 26.95 41.71 22.62
CA MET A 1 26.68 40.38 23.23
C MET A 1 25.28 39.82 22.95
N VAL A 2 24.54 40.35 22.00
CA VAL A 2 23.17 39.91 21.69
C VAL A 2 23.13 38.98 20.43
N TRP A 3 24.11 39.09 19.56
CA TRP A 3 24.17 38.32 18.28
C TRP A 3 24.54 36.85 18.42
N ALA A 4 25.09 36.41 19.56
CA ALA A 4 25.51 35.00 19.73
C ALA A 4 24.39 34.10 20.26
N GLN A 5 23.31 34.64 20.82
CA GLN A 5 22.21 33.84 21.37
C GLN A 5 21.15 33.46 20.33
N GLU A 6 20.96 34.24 19.26
CA GLU A 6 19.97 33.92 18.22
C GLU A 6 20.41 32.77 17.32
N HIS A 7 21.71 32.63 17.05
CA HIS A 7 22.23 31.50 16.26
C HIS A 7 22.23 30.16 17.00
N TYR A 8 22.14 30.15 18.33
CA TYR A 8 22.12 28.93 19.12
C TYR A 8 20.72 28.29 19.20
N ILE A 9 19.67 29.09 19.03
CA ILE A 9 18.27 28.59 19.09
C ILE A 9 17.85 27.99 17.76
N ILE A 10 18.31 28.49 16.63
CA ILE A 10 17.94 28.01 15.28
C ILE A 10 18.51 26.59 15.01
N ASN A 11 19.63 26.22 15.64
CA ASN A 11 20.26 24.90 15.44
C ASN A 11 19.69 23.77 16.31
N LYS A 12 18.72 24.03 17.21
CA LYS A 12 18.12 23.00 18.07
C LYS A 12 16.82 22.40 17.54
N PHE A 13 16.22 23.01 16.55
CA PHE A 13 15.13 22.39 15.79
C PHE A 13 15.68 21.74 14.52
N LYS A 14 16.45 20.66 14.67
CA LYS A 14 16.47 19.63 13.63
C LYS A 14 15.04 19.08 13.58
N PHE A 15 14.25 19.56 12.63
CA PHE A 15 13.07 18.84 12.20
C PHE A 15 13.57 17.44 11.84
N GLN A 16 13.26 16.47 12.68
CA GLN A 16 13.32 15.08 12.24
C GLN A 16 12.30 15.00 11.10
N GLU A 17 12.79 14.90 9.88
CA GLU A 17 11.93 14.60 8.75
C GLU A 17 11.20 13.30 9.10
N THR A 18 9.90 13.39 9.30
CA THR A 18 9.06 12.20 9.43
C THR A 18 9.29 11.36 8.18
N PRO A 19 9.58 10.07 8.31
CA PRO A 19 9.83 9.22 7.16
C PRO A 19 8.65 9.29 6.20
N LYS A 20 8.97 9.54 4.93
CA LYS A 20 7.98 9.64 3.86
C LYS A 20 7.43 8.25 3.57
N MET A 21 6.18 8.01 3.96
CA MET A 21 5.51 6.75 3.71
C MET A 21 4.98 6.72 2.28
N LYS A 22 5.27 5.63 1.58
CA LYS A 22 4.81 5.36 0.21
C LYS A 22 3.79 4.22 0.20
N LEU A 23 2.84 4.27 -0.71
CA LEU A 23 1.98 3.13 -0.97
C LEU A 23 2.78 2.07 -1.74
N ILE A 24 2.81 0.86 -1.20
CA ILE A 24 3.57 -0.27 -1.72
C ILE A 24 2.57 -1.35 -2.14
N ARG A 25 2.73 -1.87 -3.35
CA ARG A 25 1.93 -2.98 -3.90
C ARG A 25 2.86 -4.07 -4.40
N GLU A 26 2.51 -5.33 -4.13
CA GLU A 26 3.26 -6.50 -4.56
C GLU A 26 2.32 -7.57 -5.12
N GLU A 27 2.67 -8.11 -6.26
CA GLU A 27 1.85 -9.03 -7.03
C GLU A 27 2.43 -10.45 -7.03
N ILE A 28 1.56 -11.45 -6.88
CA ILE A 28 1.91 -12.87 -6.90
C ILE A 28 1.02 -13.60 -7.91
N GLU A 29 1.66 -14.35 -8.83
CA GLU A 29 1.05 -14.82 -10.06
C GLU A 29 0.08 -16.00 -9.93
N LYS A 30 0.17 -16.82 -8.89
CA LYS A 30 -0.61 -18.04 -8.82
C LYS A 30 -1.28 -18.22 -7.47
N VAL A 31 -2.60 -18.28 -7.52
CA VAL A 31 -3.41 -18.77 -6.41
C VAL A 31 -4.17 -20.01 -6.84
N GLU A 32 -4.28 -20.97 -5.93
CA GLU A 32 -5.11 -22.15 -6.11
C GLU A 32 -6.57 -21.82 -5.79
N VAL A 33 -7.48 -22.36 -6.60
CA VAL A 33 -8.92 -22.27 -6.35
C VAL A 33 -9.38 -23.51 -5.62
N ILE A 34 -9.93 -23.33 -4.43
CA ILE A 34 -10.42 -24.42 -3.56
C ILE A 34 -11.91 -24.26 -3.35
N THR A 35 -12.66 -25.34 -3.54
CA THR A 35 -14.09 -25.40 -3.21
C THR A 35 -14.30 -26.26 -1.98
N GLU A 36 -14.93 -25.70 -0.94
CA GLU A 36 -15.27 -26.43 0.28
C GLU A 36 -16.78 -26.45 0.49
N GLY A 37 -17.28 -27.57 1.04
CA GLY A 37 -18.70 -27.79 1.28
C GLY A 37 -19.43 -28.40 0.10
N SER A 38 -20.71 -28.70 0.29
CA SER A 38 -21.60 -29.31 -0.70
C SER A 38 -22.96 -28.60 -0.74
N GLY A 39 -23.61 -28.62 -1.92
CA GLY A 39 -24.93 -28.02 -2.11
C GLY A 39 -24.96 -26.51 -1.82
N LYS A 40 -25.89 -26.05 -0.99
CA LYS A 40 -26.09 -24.63 -0.65
C LYS A 40 -24.98 -24.04 0.26
N GLU A 41 -24.15 -24.89 0.86
CA GLU A 41 -23.04 -24.48 1.73
C GLU A 41 -21.68 -24.41 0.98
N LYS A 42 -21.70 -24.61 -0.33
CA LYS A 42 -20.51 -24.55 -1.18
C LYS A 42 -19.90 -23.14 -1.11
N ARG A 43 -18.63 -23.08 -0.68
CA ARG A 43 -17.84 -21.83 -0.60
C ARG A 43 -16.61 -21.96 -1.45
N LEU A 44 -16.31 -20.92 -2.17
CA LEU A 44 -15.12 -20.80 -3.00
C LEU A 44 -14.03 -20.06 -2.24
N TYR A 45 -12.83 -20.60 -2.29
CA TYR A 45 -11.63 -20.01 -1.70
C TYR A 45 -10.53 -19.87 -2.74
N ILE A 46 -9.67 -18.92 -2.54
CA ILE A 46 -8.36 -18.83 -3.18
C ILE A 46 -7.29 -19.08 -2.11
N LYS A 47 -6.23 -19.79 -2.48
CA LYS A 47 -5.09 -20.12 -1.60
C LYS A 47 -3.79 -19.99 -2.38
N GLY A 48 -2.75 -19.52 -1.72
CA GLY A 48 -1.41 -19.42 -2.28
C GLY A 48 -0.54 -18.45 -1.50
N PRO A 49 0.69 -18.19 -1.94
CA PRO A 49 1.51 -17.14 -1.37
C PRO A 49 0.83 -15.79 -1.59
N PHE A 50 0.58 -15.04 -0.51
CA PHE A 50 0.03 -13.68 -0.58
C PHE A 50 1.12 -12.62 -0.38
N LEU A 51 2.20 -12.98 0.33
CA LEU A 51 3.34 -12.12 0.61
C LEU A 51 4.63 -12.95 0.55
N GLN A 52 5.74 -12.29 0.23
CA GLN A 52 7.05 -12.93 0.13
C GLN A 52 8.12 -12.04 0.77
N ALA A 53 9.03 -12.63 1.54
CA ALA A 53 10.14 -11.94 2.19
C ALA A 53 11.48 -12.46 1.68
N GLU A 54 12.57 -11.74 1.99
CA GLU A 54 13.96 -12.12 1.69
C GLU A 54 14.24 -12.38 0.20
N CYS A 55 13.43 -11.85 -0.69
CA CYS A 55 13.68 -11.90 -2.13
C CYS A 55 13.37 -10.55 -2.77
N VAL A 56 14.15 -10.18 -3.77
CA VAL A 56 13.87 -8.99 -4.58
C VAL A 56 12.76 -9.36 -5.56
N ASN A 57 11.62 -8.70 -5.42
CA ASN A 57 10.48 -8.90 -6.28
C ASN A 57 10.61 -8.18 -7.64
N ARG A 58 9.63 -8.31 -8.52
CA ARG A 58 9.62 -7.69 -9.85
C ARG A 58 9.66 -6.16 -9.82
N ASN A 59 9.21 -5.55 -8.72
CA ASN A 59 9.24 -4.10 -8.52
C ASN A 59 10.58 -3.62 -7.96
N GLY A 60 11.60 -4.49 -7.88
CA GLY A 60 12.91 -4.18 -7.33
C GLY A 60 12.89 -3.90 -5.82
N ARG A 61 11.94 -4.49 -5.09
CA ARG A 61 11.80 -4.32 -3.64
C ARG A 61 12.05 -5.63 -2.90
N MET A 62 12.62 -5.51 -1.71
CA MET A 62 12.84 -6.63 -0.79
C MET A 62 12.23 -6.28 0.57
N TYR A 63 11.56 -7.26 1.16
CA TYR A 63 10.98 -7.18 2.49
C TYR A 63 11.82 -7.99 3.45
N PRO A 64 12.49 -7.38 4.45
CA PRO A 64 13.16 -8.13 5.51
C PRO A 64 12.18 -9.03 6.27
N MET A 65 12.60 -10.27 6.57
CA MET A 65 11.75 -11.25 7.26
C MET A 65 11.21 -10.71 8.58
N SER A 66 12.04 -10.04 9.37
CA SER A 66 11.66 -9.48 10.67
C SER A 66 10.52 -8.46 10.57
N ILE A 67 10.54 -7.63 9.52
CA ILE A 67 9.50 -6.63 9.25
C ILE A 67 8.22 -7.32 8.81
N MET A 68 8.33 -8.28 7.89
CA MET A 68 7.18 -9.01 7.37
C MET A 68 6.50 -9.85 8.46
N GLU A 69 7.26 -10.56 9.30
CA GLU A 69 6.70 -11.34 10.42
C GLU A 69 5.96 -10.47 11.43
N LYS A 70 6.59 -9.35 11.83
CA LYS A 70 5.98 -8.37 12.75
C LYS A 70 4.64 -7.90 12.19
N GLU A 71 4.60 -7.56 10.91
CA GLU A 71 3.43 -6.96 10.30
C GLU A 71 2.34 -7.99 10.00
N VAL A 72 2.69 -9.19 9.55
CA VAL A 72 1.74 -10.30 9.37
C VAL A 72 1.12 -10.70 10.70
N LYS A 73 1.89 -10.74 11.78
CA LYS A 73 1.36 -11.00 13.13
C LYS A 73 0.34 -9.93 13.53
N ARG A 74 0.69 -8.63 13.41
CA ARG A 74 -0.23 -7.52 13.68
C ARG A 74 -1.51 -7.63 12.85
N TYR A 75 -1.37 -7.85 11.54
CA TYR A 75 -2.49 -7.94 10.61
C TYR A 75 -3.39 -9.14 10.95
N SER A 76 -2.80 -10.27 11.26
CA SER A 76 -3.56 -11.48 11.67
C SER A 76 -4.36 -11.26 12.95
N GLU A 77 -3.75 -10.68 13.99
CA GLU A 77 -4.42 -10.39 15.26
C GLU A 77 -5.52 -9.34 15.15
N GLN A 78 -5.26 -8.27 14.38
CA GLN A 78 -6.16 -7.12 14.29
C GLN A 78 -7.27 -7.29 13.25
N TYR A 79 -7.05 -8.06 12.19
CA TYR A 79 -7.98 -8.16 11.06
C TYR A 79 -8.43 -9.60 10.77
N VAL A 80 -7.51 -10.56 10.59
CA VAL A 80 -7.88 -11.93 10.19
C VAL A 80 -8.71 -12.62 11.29
N GLN A 81 -8.19 -12.66 12.51
CA GLN A 81 -8.87 -13.30 13.66
C GLN A 81 -10.21 -12.62 14.01
N LYS A 82 -10.34 -11.33 13.70
CA LYS A 82 -11.58 -10.57 13.92
C LYS A 82 -12.54 -10.61 12.74
N GLY A 83 -12.23 -11.37 11.68
CA GLY A 83 -13.06 -11.46 10.47
C GLY A 83 -13.16 -10.18 9.67
N ARG A 84 -12.15 -9.27 9.78
CA ARG A 84 -12.12 -7.94 9.16
C ARG A 84 -11.08 -7.78 8.05
N ALA A 85 -10.33 -8.85 7.75
CA ALA A 85 -9.32 -8.86 6.70
C ALA A 85 -9.97 -8.95 5.32
N LEU A 86 -10.40 -7.82 4.78
CA LEU A 86 -11.08 -7.71 3.49
C LEU A 86 -10.09 -7.40 2.38
N GLY A 87 -10.39 -7.90 1.17
CA GLY A 87 -9.66 -7.57 -0.06
C GLY A 87 -10.62 -7.21 -1.18
N GLU A 88 -10.12 -6.47 -2.16
CA GLU A 88 -10.88 -5.89 -3.26
C GLU A 88 -10.66 -6.63 -4.57
N LEU A 89 -11.56 -6.42 -5.53
CA LEU A 89 -11.36 -6.79 -6.93
C LEU A 89 -10.71 -5.60 -7.65
N GLY A 90 -9.50 -5.81 -8.13
CA GLY A 90 -8.62 -4.77 -8.66
C GLY A 90 -7.96 -3.93 -7.56
N HIS A 91 -7.02 -3.08 -7.96
CA HIS A 91 -6.35 -2.17 -7.04
C HIS A 91 -7.07 -0.82 -6.95
N PRO A 92 -7.45 -0.34 -5.76
CA PRO A 92 -7.83 1.05 -5.55
C PRO A 92 -6.62 1.99 -5.53
N ASP A 93 -6.89 3.29 -5.63
CA ASP A 93 -5.85 4.33 -5.64
C ASP A 93 -5.26 4.65 -4.25
N GLY A 94 -5.75 4.01 -3.19
CA GLY A 94 -5.31 4.29 -1.83
C GLY A 94 -5.10 3.04 -0.98
N PRO A 95 -4.59 3.21 0.25
CA PRO A 95 -4.38 2.10 1.18
C PRO A 95 -5.65 1.66 1.90
N THR A 96 -6.72 2.46 1.86
CA THR A 96 -7.99 2.16 2.52
C THR A 96 -8.80 1.17 1.69
N VAL A 97 -9.46 0.21 2.36
CA VAL A 97 -10.37 -0.73 1.70
C VAL A 97 -11.72 -0.07 1.45
N ASN A 98 -12.20 -0.10 0.20
CA ASN A 98 -13.52 0.39 -0.20
C ASN A 98 -14.52 -0.76 -0.13
N LEU A 99 -15.53 -0.63 0.73
CA LEU A 99 -16.48 -1.72 0.98
C LEU A 99 -17.34 -2.10 -0.24
N ASP A 100 -17.58 -1.17 -1.15
CA ASP A 100 -18.29 -1.40 -2.43
C ASP A 100 -17.45 -2.24 -3.42
N ARG A 101 -16.14 -2.33 -3.24
CA ARG A 101 -15.23 -3.11 -4.09
C ARG A 101 -14.80 -4.44 -3.48
N VAL A 102 -15.22 -4.73 -2.25
CA VAL A 102 -14.83 -5.96 -1.54
C VAL A 102 -15.32 -7.19 -2.30
N SER A 103 -14.40 -8.09 -2.61
CA SER A 103 -14.65 -9.36 -3.30
C SER A 103 -14.42 -10.59 -2.40
N HIS A 104 -13.54 -10.48 -1.41
CA HIS A 104 -13.15 -11.63 -0.58
C HIS A 104 -12.75 -11.21 0.84
N LYS A 105 -12.62 -12.22 1.68
CA LYS A 105 -12.17 -12.08 3.07
C LYS A 105 -11.04 -13.08 3.33
N ILE A 106 -9.89 -12.59 3.77
CA ILE A 106 -8.75 -13.42 4.17
C ILE A 106 -9.11 -14.10 5.49
N VAL A 107 -9.00 -15.42 5.52
CA VAL A 107 -9.38 -16.27 6.67
C VAL A 107 -8.16 -16.92 7.33
N GLU A 108 -7.07 -17.08 6.58
CA GLU A 108 -5.80 -17.61 7.09
C GLU A 108 -4.64 -16.84 6.46
N LEU A 109 -3.57 -16.67 7.22
CA LEU A 109 -2.30 -16.12 6.75
C LEU A 109 -1.19 -16.69 7.63
N GLN A 110 -0.34 -17.56 7.06
CA GLN A 110 0.70 -18.29 7.80
C GLN A 110 2.02 -18.26 7.04
N ARG A 111 3.13 -18.26 7.79
CA ARG A 111 4.47 -18.32 7.21
C ARG A 111 4.81 -19.74 6.77
N GLU A 112 5.31 -19.86 5.54
CA GLU A 112 5.90 -21.08 4.98
C GLU A 112 7.23 -20.72 4.30
N GLY A 113 8.34 -20.92 5.02
CA GLY A 113 9.67 -20.48 4.53
C GLY A 113 9.77 -18.96 4.38
N ASN A 114 10.05 -18.50 3.18
CA ASN A 114 10.07 -17.07 2.83
C ASN A 114 8.71 -16.55 2.35
N ASN A 115 7.72 -17.42 2.20
CA ASN A 115 6.38 -17.07 1.79
C ASN A 115 5.45 -16.93 3.00
N PHE A 116 4.44 -16.09 2.85
CA PHE A 116 3.28 -16.06 3.73
C PHE A 116 2.07 -16.52 2.93
N VAL A 117 1.71 -17.77 3.14
CA VAL A 117 0.59 -18.41 2.44
C VAL A 117 -0.71 -17.98 3.09
N GLY A 118 -1.61 -17.47 2.26
CA GLY A 118 -2.93 -17.03 2.65
C GLY A 118 -4.03 -17.90 2.07
N LYS A 119 -5.18 -17.93 2.76
CA LYS A 119 -6.45 -18.46 2.25
C LYS A 119 -7.50 -17.39 2.38
N ALA A 120 -8.24 -17.12 1.31
CA ALA A 120 -9.31 -16.13 1.30
C ALA A 120 -10.60 -16.71 0.75
N GLN A 121 -11.71 -16.44 1.44
CA GLN A 121 -13.07 -16.81 1.04
C GLN A 121 -13.61 -15.78 0.08
N ILE A 122 -14.07 -16.19 -1.10
CA ILE A 122 -14.83 -15.34 -2.02
C ILE A 122 -16.20 -15.05 -1.39
N LEU A 123 -16.59 -13.80 -1.34
CA LEU A 123 -17.83 -13.34 -0.73
C LEU A 123 -18.95 -13.18 -1.76
N SER A 124 -20.21 -13.22 -1.30
CA SER A 124 -21.38 -13.02 -2.15
C SER A 124 -21.67 -11.52 -2.45
N THR A 125 -20.64 -10.65 -2.35
CA THR A 125 -20.72 -9.25 -2.77
C THR A 125 -20.77 -9.14 -4.30
N PRO A 126 -21.18 -8.00 -4.90
CA PRO A 126 -21.13 -7.84 -6.35
C PRO A 126 -19.76 -8.15 -6.96
N MET A 127 -18.66 -7.66 -6.36
CA MET A 127 -17.31 -7.89 -6.82
C MET A 127 -16.84 -9.33 -6.57
N GLY A 128 -17.30 -9.95 -5.48
CA GLY A 128 -17.04 -11.37 -5.20
C GLY A 128 -17.72 -12.28 -6.21
N LYS A 129 -18.93 -11.97 -6.65
CA LYS A 129 -19.62 -12.72 -7.72
C LYS A 129 -18.91 -12.62 -9.07
N ILE A 130 -18.34 -11.46 -9.40
CA ILE A 130 -17.52 -11.30 -10.60
C ILE A 130 -16.27 -12.20 -10.49
N ALA A 131 -15.56 -12.15 -9.35
CA ALA A 131 -14.40 -13.01 -9.13
C ALA A 131 -14.76 -14.50 -9.19
N GLU A 132 -15.87 -14.91 -8.56
CA GLU A 132 -16.40 -16.28 -8.60
C GLU A 132 -16.67 -16.74 -10.04
N SER A 133 -17.34 -15.90 -10.83
CA SER A 133 -17.65 -16.22 -12.25
C SER A 133 -16.35 -16.41 -13.05
N LEU A 134 -15.41 -15.49 -12.95
CA LEU A 134 -14.14 -15.57 -13.66
C LEU A 134 -13.34 -16.83 -13.29
N LEU A 135 -13.22 -17.12 -11.99
CA LEU A 135 -12.54 -18.32 -11.49
C LEU A 135 -13.23 -19.61 -11.95
N SER A 136 -14.57 -19.63 -11.98
CA SER A 136 -15.35 -20.79 -12.42
C SER A 136 -15.22 -21.09 -13.90
N GLU A 137 -14.98 -20.05 -14.72
CA GLU A 137 -14.70 -20.16 -16.17
C GLU A 137 -13.22 -20.47 -16.45
N GLY A 138 -12.40 -20.68 -15.42
CA GLY A 138 -10.99 -21.03 -15.56
C GLY A 138 -10.06 -19.85 -15.82
N VAL A 139 -10.51 -18.63 -15.59
CA VAL A 139 -9.64 -17.44 -15.68
C VAL A 139 -8.62 -17.49 -14.55
N CYS A 140 -7.33 -17.41 -14.88
CA CYS A 140 -6.25 -17.28 -13.91
C CYS A 140 -6.24 -15.85 -13.36
N LEU A 141 -6.49 -15.72 -12.07
CA LEU A 141 -6.38 -14.46 -11.35
C LEU A 141 -5.19 -14.55 -10.38
N GLY A 142 -4.54 -13.44 -10.15
CA GLY A 142 -3.49 -13.32 -9.16
C GLY A 142 -3.93 -12.55 -7.94
N VAL A 143 -3.01 -12.39 -6.99
CA VAL A 143 -3.21 -11.53 -5.82
C VAL A 143 -2.09 -10.53 -5.70
N SER A 144 -2.42 -9.38 -5.13
CA SER A 144 -1.46 -8.32 -4.88
C SER A 144 -1.71 -7.71 -3.51
N SER A 145 -0.66 -7.60 -2.69
CA SER A 145 -0.75 -6.95 -1.39
C SER A 145 -0.65 -5.44 -1.51
N ARG A 146 -1.25 -4.73 -0.57
CA ARG A 146 -1.13 -3.28 -0.39
C ARG A 146 -0.66 -2.95 1.01
N GLY A 147 0.29 -2.03 1.09
CA GLY A 147 0.77 -1.48 2.34
C GLY A 147 1.31 -0.07 2.16
N ILE A 148 1.71 0.52 3.25
CA ILE A 148 2.41 1.80 3.30
C ILE A 148 3.69 1.64 4.08
N GLY A 149 4.73 2.33 3.68
CA GLY A 149 6.02 2.28 4.36
C GLY A 149 7.08 3.11 3.65
N SER A 150 8.21 3.28 4.29
CA SER A 150 9.39 3.88 3.69
C SER A 150 10.16 2.86 2.85
N LEU A 151 10.89 3.34 1.86
CA LEU A 151 11.79 2.54 1.02
C LEU A 151 13.19 3.12 1.12
N ARG A 152 14.19 2.27 1.35
CA ARG A 152 15.59 2.61 1.39
C ARG A 152 16.32 1.96 0.22
N GLU A 153 17.04 2.73 -0.56
CA GLU A 153 17.91 2.18 -1.61
C GLU A 153 19.10 1.46 -0.99
N THR A 154 19.37 0.27 -1.51
CA THR A 154 20.54 -0.53 -1.13
C THR A 154 21.69 -0.30 -2.12
N ARG A 155 22.89 -0.73 -1.74
CA ARG A 155 24.08 -0.66 -2.62
C ARG A 155 23.98 -1.63 -3.80
N GLU A 156 23.19 -2.68 -3.67
CA GLU A 156 22.93 -3.70 -4.69
C GLU A 156 21.89 -3.26 -5.74
N GLY A 157 21.31 -2.05 -5.59
CA GLY A 157 20.40 -1.46 -6.57
C GLY A 157 18.92 -1.85 -6.41
N TYR A 158 18.55 -2.54 -5.35
CA TYR A 158 17.14 -2.75 -4.99
C TYR A 158 16.70 -1.84 -3.84
N LYS A 159 15.39 -1.74 -3.61
CA LYS A 159 14.81 -0.97 -2.51
C LYS A 159 14.39 -1.91 -1.38
N GLU A 160 14.87 -1.64 -0.18
CA GLU A 160 14.48 -2.35 1.04
C GLU A 160 13.33 -1.64 1.73
N VAL A 161 12.31 -2.39 2.14
CA VAL A 161 11.15 -1.87 2.87
C VAL A 161 11.52 -1.57 4.31
N GLY A 162 11.11 -0.42 4.82
CA GLY A 162 11.47 0.06 6.15
C GLY A 162 10.63 -0.54 7.28
N GLU A 163 11.08 -0.31 8.53
CA GLU A 163 10.44 -0.81 9.76
C GLU A 163 9.05 -0.21 10.03
N ASP A 164 8.72 0.89 9.36
CA ASP A 164 7.43 1.58 9.39
C ASP A 164 6.39 0.96 8.46
N PHE A 165 6.70 -0.18 7.82
CA PHE A 165 5.78 -0.88 6.94
C PHE A 165 4.50 -1.29 7.67
N MET A 166 3.36 -0.93 7.08
CA MET A 166 2.03 -1.31 7.55
C MET A 166 1.21 -1.91 6.40
N LEU A 167 0.76 -3.14 6.59
CA LEU A 167 -0.08 -3.86 5.66
C LEU A 167 -1.53 -3.34 5.73
N ALA A 168 -2.05 -2.84 4.63
CA ALA A 168 -3.44 -2.42 4.49
C ALA A 168 -4.34 -3.60 4.11
N THR A 169 -3.90 -4.40 3.14
CA THR A 169 -4.48 -5.71 2.83
C THR A 169 -3.41 -6.69 2.38
N ALA A 170 -3.53 -7.94 2.79
CA ALA A 170 -2.59 -9.00 2.39
C ALA A 170 -2.83 -9.49 0.97
N ALA A 171 -4.02 -9.29 0.41
CA ALA A 171 -4.34 -9.65 -0.96
C ALA A 171 -5.52 -8.82 -1.48
N ASP A 172 -5.37 -8.23 -2.68
CA ASP A 172 -6.44 -7.84 -3.59
C ASP A 172 -6.41 -8.81 -4.78
N ILE A 173 -7.56 -9.16 -5.36
CA ILE A 173 -7.61 -9.99 -6.55
C ILE A 173 -7.35 -9.12 -7.77
N VAL A 174 -6.37 -9.51 -8.61
CA VAL A 174 -5.95 -8.77 -9.82
C VAL A 174 -5.99 -9.65 -11.06
N ALA A 175 -6.24 -9.06 -12.22
CA ALA A 175 -6.38 -9.79 -13.47
C ALA A 175 -5.03 -10.27 -14.04
N ASP A 176 -3.99 -9.46 -13.91
CA ASP A 176 -2.65 -9.77 -14.39
C ASP A 176 -1.62 -9.26 -13.38
N PRO A 177 -1.16 -10.15 -12.48
CA PRO A 177 -0.11 -9.82 -11.54
C PRO A 177 1.26 -9.64 -12.21
N SER A 178 1.40 -10.03 -13.49
CA SER A 178 2.62 -9.88 -14.27
C SER A 178 2.63 -8.66 -15.18
N ALA A 179 1.57 -7.83 -15.17
CA ALA A 179 1.49 -6.64 -16.00
C ALA A 179 2.74 -5.77 -15.80
N PRO A 180 3.47 -5.48 -16.91
CA PRO A 180 4.74 -4.78 -16.79
C PRO A 180 4.54 -3.37 -16.25
N ASP A 181 5.47 -2.93 -15.49
CA ASP A 181 5.83 -1.65 -14.86
C ASP A 181 5.12 -0.35 -15.32
N ALA A 182 4.41 -0.36 -16.45
CA ALA A 182 3.95 0.85 -17.10
C ALA A 182 2.83 1.60 -16.37
N PHE A 183 2.00 0.92 -15.54
CA PHE A 183 0.84 1.54 -14.89
C PHE A 183 1.04 1.88 -13.41
N VAL A 184 1.95 1.23 -12.72
CA VAL A 184 2.05 1.33 -11.24
C VAL A 184 3.15 2.28 -10.80
N GLN A 185 4.25 2.42 -11.53
CA GLN A 185 5.37 3.28 -11.11
C GLN A 185 5.08 4.79 -11.22
N GLY A 186 4.36 5.22 -12.25
CA GLY A 186 4.16 6.65 -12.52
C GLY A 186 3.16 7.36 -11.60
N ILE A 187 2.15 6.66 -11.09
CA ILE A 187 1.04 7.28 -10.33
C ILE A 187 1.29 7.25 -8.82
N MET A 188 2.04 6.26 -8.32
CA MET A 188 2.19 6.02 -6.87
C MET A 188 3.44 6.62 -6.25
N GLU A 189 4.51 6.85 -7.00
CA GLU A 189 5.73 7.48 -6.47
C GLU A 189 5.57 8.97 -6.13
N GLY A 190 4.50 9.61 -6.61
CA GLY A 190 4.18 11.01 -6.34
C GLY A 190 3.35 11.29 -5.09
N LYS A 191 2.76 10.27 -4.46
CA LYS A 191 1.85 10.43 -3.32
C LYS A 191 2.53 10.12 -2.00
N GLU A 192 2.52 11.07 -1.08
CA GLU A 192 3.00 10.91 0.29
C GLU A 192 1.81 10.79 1.24
N TRP A 193 1.87 9.85 2.16
CA TRP A 193 0.83 9.62 3.15
C TRP A 193 1.35 9.97 4.55
N VAL A 194 0.54 10.67 5.32
CA VAL A 194 0.87 11.07 6.70
C VAL A 194 -0.22 10.57 7.64
N TRP A 195 0.22 10.03 8.77
CA TRP A 195 -0.67 9.61 9.83
C TRP A 195 -0.96 10.79 10.76
N GLU A 196 -2.17 11.35 10.72
CA GLU A 196 -2.60 12.46 11.57
C GLU A 196 -3.84 12.09 12.38
N GLY A 197 -3.75 12.15 13.71
CA GLY A 197 -4.89 11.94 14.60
C GLY A 197 -5.59 10.58 14.44
N GLY A 198 -4.88 9.53 14.02
CA GLY A 198 -5.45 8.21 13.80
C GLY A 198 -6.08 8.02 12.40
N ILE A 199 -5.93 9.00 11.51
CA ILE A 199 -6.41 8.96 10.13
C ILE A 199 -5.22 9.11 9.19
N LEU A 200 -5.18 8.27 8.14
CA LEU A 200 -4.19 8.36 7.09
C LEU A 200 -4.64 9.39 6.05
N ARG A 201 -3.83 10.45 5.85
CA ARG A 201 -4.11 11.52 4.88
C ARG A 201 -3.06 11.56 3.79
N GLU A 202 -3.51 11.78 2.56
CA GLU A 202 -2.63 12.03 1.41
C GLU A 202 -2.02 13.43 1.51
N ARG A 203 -0.71 13.56 1.30
CA ARG A 203 0.01 14.82 1.37
C ARG A 203 0.42 15.28 -0.04
N PHE A 204 -0.18 16.37 -0.50
CA PHE A 204 0.11 17.01 -1.79
C PHE A 204 1.35 17.93 -1.77
N ALA A 205 2.26 17.76 -0.81
CA ALA A 205 3.38 18.68 -0.58
C ALA A 205 4.33 18.83 -1.78
N ASN A 206 4.47 17.80 -2.61
CA ASN A 206 5.41 17.87 -3.74
C ASN A 206 4.89 18.69 -4.92
N ASP A 207 3.60 18.72 -5.16
CA ASP A 207 3.02 19.50 -6.26
C ASP A 207 3.04 20.99 -5.93
N THR A 208 2.72 21.35 -4.69
CA THR A 208 2.85 22.73 -4.20
C THR A 208 4.32 23.20 -4.23
N LYS A 209 5.27 22.34 -3.84
CA LYS A 209 6.71 22.65 -3.89
C LYS A 209 7.22 22.80 -5.33
N ARG A 210 6.75 21.97 -6.27
CA ARG A 210 7.07 22.12 -7.70
C ARG A 210 6.49 23.39 -8.27
N GLN A 211 5.22 23.73 -7.97
CA GLN A 211 4.58 24.96 -8.39
C GLN A 211 5.31 26.19 -7.83
N ILE A 212 5.68 26.21 -6.54
CA ILE A 212 6.47 27.27 -5.93
C ILE A 212 7.81 27.42 -6.63
N ASN A 213 8.56 26.34 -6.86
CA ASN A 213 9.86 26.41 -7.54
C ASN A 213 9.73 26.93 -8.98
N THR A 214 8.70 26.53 -9.72
CA THR A 214 8.43 27.01 -11.08
C THR A 214 8.08 28.50 -11.08
N LEU A 215 7.38 28.99 -10.06
CA LEU A 215 7.00 30.40 -9.93
C LEU A 215 8.17 31.27 -9.49
N VAL A 216 9.09 30.78 -8.65
CA VAL A 216 10.33 31.48 -8.25
C VAL A 216 11.19 31.80 -9.48
N ASP A 217 11.35 30.84 -10.39
CA ASP A 217 12.12 31.03 -11.63
C ASP A 217 11.49 32.04 -12.59
N GLN A 218 10.19 32.32 -12.48
CA GLN A 218 9.44 33.18 -13.40
C GLN A 218 9.16 34.60 -12.88
N LYS A 219 9.70 35.02 -11.72
CA LYS A 219 9.40 36.32 -11.08
C LYS A 219 7.92 36.63 -10.83
N ARG A 220 7.05 35.61 -10.87
CA ARG A 220 5.60 35.75 -10.70
C ARG A 220 5.10 35.32 -9.29
N LEU A 221 6.02 35.10 -8.37
CA LEU A 221 5.68 34.57 -7.04
C LEU A 221 4.74 35.52 -6.26
N GLU A 222 4.92 36.84 -6.41
CA GLU A 222 4.12 37.80 -5.65
C GLU A 222 2.65 37.84 -6.12
N GLU A 223 2.42 37.67 -7.43
CA GLU A 223 1.07 37.72 -8.01
C GLU A 223 0.24 36.45 -7.67
N HIS A 224 0.89 35.31 -7.43
CA HIS A 224 0.23 34.01 -7.19
C HIS A 224 0.27 33.54 -5.74
N LYS A 225 0.88 34.29 -4.82
CA LYS A 225 0.96 33.93 -3.40
C LYS A 225 -0.41 33.68 -2.77
N LEU A 226 -1.38 34.52 -3.04
CA LEU A 226 -2.73 34.38 -2.50
C LEU A 226 -3.43 33.14 -3.07
N GLU A 227 -3.33 32.92 -4.38
CA GLU A 227 -3.93 31.76 -5.03
C GLU A 227 -3.34 30.43 -4.55
N LEU A 228 -2.01 30.39 -4.37
CA LEU A 228 -1.32 29.22 -3.81
C LEU A 228 -1.70 28.97 -2.33
N PHE A 229 -1.91 30.06 -1.58
CA PHE A 229 -2.33 29.97 -0.20
C PHE A 229 -3.79 29.50 -0.07
N ASP A 230 -4.69 29.98 -0.91
CA ASP A 230 -6.08 29.53 -0.97
C ASP A 230 -6.19 28.07 -1.40
N ASN A 231 -5.41 27.66 -2.41
CA ASN A 231 -5.34 26.26 -2.82
C ASN A 231 -4.80 25.35 -1.72
N PHE A 232 -3.80 25.82 -0.97
CA PHE A 232 -3.28 25.09 0.20
C PHE A 232 -4.35 24.96 1.31
N LEU A 233 -5.06 26.04 1.64
CA LEU A 233 -6.11 26.01 2.64
C LEU A 233 -7.29 25.09 2.23
N ASN A 234 -7.66 25.07 0.96
CA ASN A 234 -8.71 24.18 0.45
C ASN A 234 -8.29 22.71 0.36
N SER A 235 -6.99 22.42 0.50
CA SER A 235 -6.44 21.04 0.54
C SER A 235 -6.26 20.48 1.95
N LEU A 236 -6.47 21.33 2.99
CA LEU A 236 -6.48 20.94 4.40
C LEU A 236 -7.86 20.41 4.83
#